data_e6efb3fd6ee074d761ebf51da15fca52
#
_entry.id   e6efb3fd6ee074d761ebf51da15fca52
#
_cell.length_a   1.000
_cell.length_b   1.000
_cell.length_c   1.000
_cell.angle_alpha   90.00
_cell.angle_beta   90.00
_cell.angle_gamma   90.00
#
_symmetry.space_group_name_H-M   'P 1'
#
loop_
_entity.id
_entity.type
_entity.pdbx_description
1 polymer ?
#
loop_
_entity_poly.entity_id
_entity_poly.type
_entity_poly.pdbx_seq_one_letter_code
_entity_poly.pdbx_strand_id
1 'polypeptide(L)'
;RPCPKHNYLVKTVEDLPRIIHEAFYIASAGRPGPVVIDLPKDVVMAEGDYQEGTYTSETGHRSYRPRTEPDNAAVDAAMELIVNAERPIFYSGGGIINSGPAASEALTRFVRETGYPITNTLMGLGTYPASDAQFLGMLGMHGTYEANMAMAECDVMIALGARFDDRVTGRLSDFSKGSKKIQVDIDPSSVNKNVPVDISIIGDVGTVIDAMLAKLPNKSGGKSAALEDWWRQIEAWRGRDCLRFKQHGDIIKPQYALQRLYELTKERDVYFTTEVGQHQMWAAQFLKF
;
A
#
# COMPACT_ATOMS: atom_id res chain seq x y z
N ARG A 1 -18.53 -6.41 -16.77
CA ARG A 1 -18.53 -6.61 -15.31
C ARG A 1 -17.16 -6.96 -14.70
N PRO A 2 -16.11 -7.37 -15.43
CA PRO A 2 -14.83 -7.65 -14.79
C PRO A 2 -14.05 -6.39 -14.35
N CYS A 3 -14.36 -5.22 -14.92
CA CYS A 3 -13.65 -3.97 -14.61
C CYS A 3 -14.32 -3.12 -13.52
N PRO A 4 -15.67 -2.96 -13.49
CA PRO A 4 -16.30 -2.13 -12.47
C PRO A 4 -16.53 -2.91 -11.17
N LYS A 5 -16.47 -2.21 -10.03
CA LYS A 5 -16.77 -2.72 -8.71
C LYS A 5 -18.25 -3.10 -8.59
N HIS A 6 -19.11 -2.29 -9.18
CA HIS A 6 -20.55 -2.54 -9.29
C HIS A 6 -21.14 -1.87 -10.53
N ASN A 7 -22.36 -2.26 -10.92
CA ASN A 7 -23.11 -1.57 -11.95
C ASN A 7 -24.61 -1.58 -11.66
N TYR A 8 -25.25 -0.50 -12.03
CA TYR A 8 -26.70 -0.30 -11.94
C TYR A 8 -27.29 -0.08 -13.33
N LEU A 9 -28.51 -0.58 -13.54
CA LEU A 9 -29.41 -0.15 -14.59
C LEU A 9 -30.59 0.55 -13.91
N VAL A 10 -30.74 1.84 -14.13
CA VAL A 10 -31.86 2.62 -13.57
C VAL A 10 -33.13 2.30 -14.33
N LYS A 11 -34.20 1.92 -13.65
CA LYS A 11 -35.47 1.52 -14.27
C LYS A 11 -36.55 2.59 -14.17
N THR A 12 -36.51 3.41 -13.12
CA THR A 12 -37.46 4.51 -12.89
C THR A 12 -36.74 5.73 -12.40
N VAL A 13 -37.30 6.92 -12.63
CA VAL A 13 -36.71 8.18 -12.19
C VAL A 13 -36.70 8.31 -10.67
N GLU A 14 -37.64 7.68 -9.96
CA GLU A 14 -37.72 7.67 -8.51
C GLU A 14 -36.57 6.90 -7.86
N ASP A 15 -36.00 5.90 -8.55
CA ASP A 15 -34.84 5.15 -8.08
C ASP A 15 -33.51 5.91 -8.23
N LEU A 16 -33.47 6.90 -9.10
CA LEU A 16 -32.25 7.58 -9.51
C LEU A 16 -31.46 8.20 -8.34
N PRO A 17 -32.06 8.97 -7.43
CA PRO A 17 -31.34 9.56 -6.29
C PRO A 17 -30.69 8.50 -5.40
N ARG A 18 -31.43 7.42 -5.08
CA ARG A 18 -30.91 6.32 -4.29
C ARG A 18 -29.75 5.62 -4.97
N ILE A 19 -29.88 5.31 -6.27
CA ILE A 19 -28.86 4.60 -7.03
C ILE A 19 -27.57 5.44 -7.15
N ILE A 20 -27.70 6.75 -7.39
CA ILE A 20 -26.52 7.65 -7.44
C ILE A 20 -25.81 7.63 -6.08
N HIS A 21 -26.55 7.79 -4.99
CA HIS A 21 -25.99 7.76 -3.65
C HIS A 21 -25.25 6.44 -3.35
N GLU A 22 -25.93 5.30 -3.58
CA GLU A 22 -25.35 3.95 -3.40
C GLU A 22 -24.11 3.74 -4.27
N ALA A 23 -24.09 4.26 -5.51
CA ALA A 23 -22.98 4.14 -6.42
C ALA A 23 -21.74 4.89 -5.90
N PHE A 24 -21.90 6.11 -5.40
CA PHE A 24 -20.81 6.86 -4.78
C PHE A 24 -20.31 6.18 -3.50
N TYR A 25 -21.22 5.69 -2.67
CA TYR A 25 -20.84 4.94 -1.48
C TYR A 25 -20.04 3.68 -1.84
N ILE A 26 -20.51 2.86 -2.78
CA ILE A 26 -19.80 1.65 -3.20
C ILE A 26 -18.46 2.00 -3.84
N ALA A 27 -18.40 3.06 -4.66
CA ALA A 27 -17.17 3.47 -5.33
C ALA A 27 -16.05 3.84 -4.33
N SER A 28 -16.40 4.50 -3.24
CA SER A 28 -15.44 5.02 -2.25
C SER A 28 -15.23 4.10 -1.03
N ALA A 29 -16.21 3.30 -0.63
CA ALA A 29 -16.13 2.46 0.56
C ALA A 29 -15.26 1.21 0.32
N GLY A 30 -14.56 0.75 1.35
CA GLY A 30 -13.64 -0.38 1.26
C GLY A 30 -12.51 -0.10 0.28
N ARG A 31 -12.16 -1.07 -0.58
CA ARG A 31 -11.22 -0.82 -1.68
C ARG A 31 -11.91 0.05 -2.74
N PRO A 32 -11.46 1.29 -3.01
CA PRO A 32 -12.07 2.15 -4.01
C PRO A 32 -12.04 1.54 -5.41
N GLY A 33 -13.09 1.82 -6.20
CA GLY A 33 -13.17 1.31 -7.56
C GLY A 33 -14.38 1.88 -8.32
N PRO A 34 -14.39 1.81 -9.67
CA PRO A 34 -15.42 2.41 -10.50
C PRO A 34 -16.76 1.70 -10.35
N VAL A 35 -17.83 2.48 -10.34
CA VAL A 35 -19.21 2.01 -10.45
C VAL A 35 -19.84 2.60 -11.69
N VAL A 36 -20.53 1.79 -12.47
CA VAL A 36 -21.22 2.19 -13.68
C VAL A 36 -22.70 2.34 -13.39
N ILE A 37 -23.29 3.48 -13.79
CA ILE A 37 -24.74 3.70 -13.78
C ILE A 37 -25.19 3.83 -15.24
N ASP A 38 -26.03 2.90 -15.67
CA ASP A 38 -26.67 2.94 -16.98
C ASP A 38 -28.00 3.69 -16.85
N LEU A 39 -28.13 4.80 -17.61
CA LEU A 39 -29.29 5.68 -17.61
C LEU A 39 -30.03 5.55 -18.95
N PRO A 40 -31.11 4.75 -19.03
CA PRO A 40 -31.93 4.67 -20.23
C PRO A 40 -32.56 6.00 -20.60
N LYS A 41 -32.76 6.23 -21.89
CA LYS A 41 -33.24 7.52 -22.42
C LYS A 41 -34.60 7.91 -21.84
N ASP A 42 -35.50 6.99 -21.67
CA ASP A 42 -36.83 7.20 -21.08
C ASP A 42 -36.74 7.69 -19.62
N VAL A 43 -35.82 7.13 -18.83
CA VAL A 43 -35.54 7.60 -17.45
C VAL A 43 -34.96 9.00 -17.45
N VAL A 44 -34.02 9.30 -18.36
CA VAL A 44 -33.39 10.64 -18.47
C VAL A 44 -34.40 11.70 -18.87
N MET A 45 -35.43 11.35 -19.65
CA MET A 45 -36.48 12.25 -20.12
C MET A 45 -37.70 12.35 -19.18
N ALA A 46 -37.75 11.48 -18.16
CA ALA A 46 -38.84 11.49 -17.19
C ALA A 46 -38.68 12.61 -16.18
N GLU A 47 -39.81 13.13 -15.71
CA GLU A 47 -39.86 14.09 -14.58
C GLU A 47 -40.08 13.32 -13.28
N GLY A 48 -39.45 13.77 -12.19
CA GLY A 48 -39.57 13.16 -10.88
C GLY A 48 -39.31 14.17 -9.77
N ASP A 49 -39.82 13.88 -8.57
CA ASP A 49 -39.57 14.70 -7.39
C ASP A 49 -38.28 14.32 -6.69
N TYR A 50 -37.42 15.30 -6.46
CA TYR A 50 -36.21 15.12 -5.65
C TYR A 50 -36.38 15.74 -4.26
N GLN A 51 -36.17 14.93 -3.23
CA GLN A 51 -36.17 15.38 -1.84
C GLN A 51 -34.74 15.47 -1.35
N GLU A 52 -34.25 16.69 -1.14
CA GLU A 52 -32.91 16.94 -0.60
C GLU A 52 -32.79 16.37 0.82
N GLY A 53 -31.61 15.84 1.14
CA GLY A 53 -31.31 15.27 2.48
C GLY A 53 -31.84 13.87 2.75
N THR A 54 -32.57 13.24 1.81
CA THR A 54 -33.04 11.86 1.98
C THR A 54 -31.92 10.85 2.06
N TYR A 55 -30.82 11.09 1.34
CA TYR A 55 -29.62 10.25 1.31
C TYR A 55 -28.42 11.06 1.78
N THR A 56 -27.76 10.58 2.84
CA THR A 56 -26.56 11.19 3.43
C THR A 56 -25.37 10.23 3.35
N SER A 57 -24.17 10.70 3.64
CA SER A 57 -22.98 9.85 3.73
C SER A 57 -23.15 8.68 4.72
N GLU A 58 -24.01 8.81 5.71
CA GLU A 58 -24.31 7.78 6.71
C GLU A 58 -25.29 6.71 6.21
N THR A 59 -26.07 7.00 5.17
CA THR A 59 -27.10 6.07 4.65
C THR A 59 -26.46 4.78 4.12
N GLY A 60 -25.28 4.87 3.51
CA GLY A 60 -24.52 3.71 3.06
C GLY A 60 -25.24 2.88 1.99
N HIS A 61 -24.97 1.59 1.97
CA HIS A 61 -25.60 0.62 1.08
C HIS A 61 -26.20 -0.54 1.88
N ARG A 62 -27.36 -1.04 1.44
CA ARG A 62 -28.14 -2.06 2.17
C ARG A 62 -27.36 -3.33 2.50
N SER A 63 -26.56 -3.82 1.56
CA SER A 63 -25.86 -5.11 1.67
C SER A 63 -24.34 -5.01 1.54
N TYR A 64 -23.77 -3.85 1.17
CA TYR A 64 -22.34 -3.66 1.05
C TYR A 64 -21.81 -2.87 2.25
N ARG A 65 -21.14 -3.56 3.16
CA ARG A 65 -20.55 -2.98 4.38
C ARG A 65 -19.14 -3.55 4.54
N PRO A 66 -18.11 -2.87 4.00
CA PRO A 66 -16.75 -3.31 4.20
C PRO A 66 -16.40 -3.37 5.68
N ARG A 67 -15.65 -4.40 6.05
CA ARG A 67 -15.13 -4.51 7.41
C ARG A 67 -13.92 -3.59 7.55
N THR A 68 -13.98 -2.64 8.47
CA THR A 68 -12.88 -1.71 8.79
C THR A 68 -12.12 -2.12 10.05
N GLU A 69 -12.84 -2.72 11.02
CA GLU A 69 -12.24 -3.16 12.28
C GLU A 69 -11.58 -4.54 12.15
N PRO A 70 -10.34 -4.70 12.66
CA PRO A 70 -9.64 -5.97 12.60
C PRO A 70 -10.23 -7.03 13.55
N ASP A 71 -9.86 -8.28 13.29
CA ASP A 71 -10.02 -9.36 14.26
C ASP A 71 -8.84 -9.31 15.25
N ASN A 72 -9.16 -9.11 16.54
CA ASN A 72 -8.15 -9.02 17.59
C ASN A 72 -7.32 -10.31 17.71
N ALA A 73 -7.91 -11.49 17.50
CA ALA A 73 -7.16 -12.74 17.54
C ALA A 73 -6.16 -12.84 16.40
N ALA A 74 -6.52 -12.37 15.19
CA ALA A 74 -5.60 -12.31 14.06
C ALA A 74 -4.49 -11.28 14.29
N VAL A 75 -4.79 -10.14 14.93
CA VAL A 75 -3.78 -9.15 15.33
C VAL A 75 -2.81 -9.75 16.37
N ASP A 76 -3.32 -10.48 17.37
CA ASP A 76 -2.48 -11.13 18.38
C ASP A 76 -1.52 -12.16 17.75
N ALA A 77 -2.04 -13.01 16.88
CA ALA A 77 -1.23 -14.00 16.17
C ALA A 77 -0.16 -13.33 15.27
N ALA A 78 -0.51 -12.21 14.59
CA ALA A 78 0.43 -11.45 13.80
C ALA A 78 1.52 -10.82 14.67
N MET A 79 1.16 -10.25 15.82
CA MET A 79 2.13 -9.66 16.74
C MET A 79 3.08 -10.70 17.33
N GLU A 80 2.61 -11.91 17.61
CA GLU A 80 3.47 -13.00 18.04
C GLU A 80 4.57 -13.32 17.00
N LEU A 81 4.22 -13.39 15.72
CA LEU A 81 5.21 -13.56 14.64
C LEU A 81 6.15 -12.36 14.51
N ILE A 82 5.61 -11.14 14.59
CA ILE A 82 6.37 -9.90 14.40
C ILE A 82 7.43 -9.73 15.50
N VAL A 83 7.08 -9.93 16.77
CA VAL A 83 8.01 -9.69 17.87
C VAL A 83 9.11 -10.74 17.98
N ASN A 84 8.89 -11.94 17.44
CA ASN A 84 9.85 -13.04 17.41
C ASN A 84 10.65 -13.13 16.11
N ALA A 85 10.43 -12.23 15.15
CA ALA A 85 11.13 -12.25 13.87
C ALA A 85 12.61 -11.87 14.02
N GLU A 86 13.47 -12.62 13.34
CA GLU A 86 14.91 -12.37 13.28
C GLU A 86 15.29 -11.53 12.05
N ARG A 87 14.59 -11.72 10.94
CA ARG A 87 14.80 -11.04 9.65
C ARG A 87 13.49 -10.47 9.09
N PRO A 88 12.80 -9.61 9.85
CA PRO A 88 11.53 -9.03 9.42
C PRO A 88 11.69 -8.03 8.28
N ILE A 89 10.60 -7.82 7.52
CA ILE A 89 10.47 -6.71 6.59
C ILE A 89 9.03 -6.21 6.52
N PHE A 90 8.86 -4.90 6.58
CA PHE A 90 7.60 -4.26 6.21
C PHE A 90 7.51 -4.07 4.69
N TYR A 91 6.34 -4.34 4.17
CA TYR A 91 6.00 -4.18 2.77
C TYR A 91 4.72 -3.35 2.65
N SER A 92 4.84 -2.05 2.38
CA SER A 92 3.69 -1.15 2.32
C SER A 92 3.21 -0.90 0.89
N GLY A 93 1.91 -0.76 0.75
CA GLY A 93 1.26 -0.51 -0.53
C GLY A 93 0.28 0.67 -0.49
N GLY A 94 -0.41 0.88 -1.61
CA GLY A 94 -1.36 1.97 -1.79
C GLY A 94 -2.55 1.95 -0.81
N GLY A 95 -2.78 0.83 -0.10
CA GLY A 95 -3.78 0.77 0.96
C GLY A 95 -3.53 1.76 2.10
N ILE A 96 -2.25 2.05 2.41
CA ILE A 96 -1.87 3.07 3.39
C ILE A 96 -2.33 4.46 2.93
N ILE A 97 -2.09 4.79 1.64
CA ILE A 97 -2.53 6.07 1.06
C ILE A 97 -4.06 6.20 1.13
N ASN A 98 -4.77 5.13 0.79
CA ASN A 98 -6.24 5.11 0.81
C ASN A 98 -6.83 5.22 2.23
N SER A 99 -6.11 4.78 3.26
CA SER A 99 -6.48 4.91 4.66
C SER A 99 -6.23 6.34 5.21
N GLY A 100 -5.40 7.12 4.51
CA GLY A 100 -5.18 8.55 4.81
C GLY A 100 -3.87 8.85 5.54
N PRO A 101 -3.57 10.14 5.78
CA PRO A 101 -2.29 10.58 6.35
C PRO A 101 -1.97 9.99 7.71
N ALA A 102 -2.97 9.83 8.58
CA ALA A 102 -2.80 9.21 9.90
C ALA A 102 -2.26 7.77 9.82
N ALA A 103 -2.63 7.02 8.77
CA ALA A 103 -2.10 5.67 8.55
C ALA A 103 -0.60 5.69 8.20
N SER A 104 -0.14 6.68 7.41
CA SER A 104 1.29 6.87 7.12
C SER A 104 2.08 7.26 8.37
N GLU A 105 1.52 8.09 9.23
CA GLU A 105 2.12 8.47 10.52
C GLU A 105 2.22 7.25 11.46
N ALA A 106 1.14 6.47 11.57
CA ALA A 106 1.11 5.24 12.35
C ALA A 106 2.12 4.21 11.82
N LEU A 107 2.21 4.03 10.48
CA LEU A 107 3.22 3.19 9.85
C LEU A 107 4.64 3.66 10.19
N THR A 108 4.90 4.95 10.07
CA THR A 108 6.21 5.53 10.37
C THR A 108 6.61 5.27 11.82
N ARG A 109 5.68 5.46 12.75
CA ARG A 109 5.87 5.12 14.17
C ARG A 109 6.16 3.63 14.36
N PHE A 110 5.36 2.75 13.74
CA PHE A 110 5.51 1.31 13.87
C PHE A 110 6.86 0.80 13.37
N VAL A 111 7.28 1.27 12.20
CA VAL A 111 8.59 0.94 11.61
C VAL A 111 9.73 1.43 12.51
N ARG A 112 9.67 2.66 13.01
CA ARG A 112 10.71 3.22 13.88
C ARG A 112 10.78 2.54 15.23
N GLU A 113 9.64 2.25 15.84
CA GLU A 113 9.59 1.56 17.14
C GLU A 113 10.11 0.13 17.06
N THR A 114 9.84 -0.58 15.97
CA THR A 114 10.37 -1.94 15.75
C THR A 114 11.84 -1.93 15.34
N GLY A 115 12.30 -0.91 14.63
CA GLY A 115 13.62 -0.84 14.04
C GLY A 115 13.77 -1.72 12.80
N TYR A 116 12.67 -2.19 12.20
CA TYR A 116 12.67 -3.09 11.06
C TYR A 116 12.82 -2.36 9.73
N PRO A 117 13.40 -2.99 8.70
CA PRO A 117 13.45 -2.43 7.36
C PRO A 117 12.07 -2.36 6.72
N ILE A 118 11.89 -1.38 5.83
CA ILE A 118 10.67 -1.21 5.05
C ILE A 118 10.97 -1.02 3.57
N THR A 119 10.11 -1.61 2.74
CA THR A 119 10.06 -1.39 1.30
C THR A 119 8.63 -1.08 0.86
N ASN A 120 8.49 -0.32 -0.22
CA ASN A 120 7.18 0.11 -0.73
C ASN A 120 6.92 -0.43 -2.13
N THR A 121 5.63 -0.66 -2.43
CA THR A 121 5.19 -0.78 -3.83
C THR A 121 5.31 0.56 -4.54
N LEU A 122 5.19 0.57 -5.88
CA LEU A 122 5.06 1.81 -6.64
C LEU A 122 3.91 2.69 -6.10
N MET A 123 2.76 2.10 -5.83
CA MET A 123 1.59 2.80 -5.27
C MET A 123 1.71 3.12 -3.77
N GLY A 124 2.72 2.59 -3.11
CA GLY A 124 3.03 2.86 -1.70
C GLY A 124 4.15 3.89 -1.51
N LEU A 125 4.75 4.42 -2.58
CA LEU A 125 5.75 5.49 -2.45
C LEU A 125 5.13 6.71 -1.78
N GLY A 126 5.83 7.25 -0.79
CA GLY A 126 5.35 8.34 0.06
C GLY A 126 4.59 7.89 1.32
N THR A 127 4.30 6.60 1.50
CA THR A 127 3.71 6.10 2.75
C THR A 127 4.68 6.08 3.92
N TYR A 128 5.97 6.08 3.62
CA TYR A 128 7.07 6.14 4.59
C TYR A 128 8.16 7.07 4.06
N PRO A 129 8.80 7.88 4.91
CA PRO A 129 9.82 8.85 4.48
C PRO A 129 11.00 8.18 3.74
N ALA A 130 11.22 8.51 2.48
CA ALA A 130 12.30 7.94 1.69
C ALA A 130 13.70 8.40 2.13
N SER A 131 13.79 9.40 3.02
CA SER A 131 15.03 9.87 3.64
C SER A 131 15.43 9.08 4.89
N ASP A 132 14.55 8.24 5.41
CA ASP A 132 14.81 7.45 6.62
C ASP A 132 15.71 6.25 6.29
N ALA A 133 16.66 5.94 7.20
CA ALA A 133 17.62 4.86 7.03
C ALA A 133 16.99 3.46 6.95
N GLN A 134 15.78 3.29 7.50
CA GLN A 134 15.06 2.02 7.45
C GLN A 134 14.40 1.75 6.09
N PHE A 135 14.29 2.76 5.22
CA PHE A 135 13.73 2.63 3.89
C PHE A 135 14.74 1.99 2.92
N LEU A 136 14.33 0.88 2.29
CA LEU A 136 15.16 0.13 1.33
C LEU A 136 14.92 0.52 -0.12
N GLY A 137 14.03 1.47 -0.38
CA GLY A 137 13.56 1.79 -1.73
C GLY A 137 12.34 0.95 -2.13
N MET A 138 11.96 1.07 -3.39
CA MET A 138 10.89 0.26 -3.99
C MET A 138 11.40 -1.16 -4.24
N LEU A 139 10.51 -2.16 -4.14
CA LEU A 139 10.80 -3.55 -4.48
C LEU A 139 10.27 -3.92 -5.88
N GLY A 140 10.56 -5.14 -6.30
CA GLY A 140 10.04 -5.73 -7.52
C GLY A 140 10.96 -5.53 -8.73
N MET A 141 10.39 -5.66 -9.94
CA MET A 141 11.13 -5.66 -11.20
C MET A 141 12.02 -4.43 -11.41
N HIS A 142 11.59 -3.27 -10.89
CA HIS A 142 12.29 -1.99 -11.00
C HIS A 142 12.77 -1.47 -9.64
N GLY A 143 12.77 -2.34 -8.64
CA GLY A 143 13.17 -2.02 -7.28
C GLY A 143 14.69 -2.01 -7.08
N THR A 144 15.08 -1.64 -5.87
CA THR A 144 16.48 -1.70 -5.45
C THR A 144 16.93 -3.14 -5.21
N TYR A 145 18.24 -3.37 -5.29
CA TYR A 145 18.80 -4.69 -5.03
C TYR A 145 18.57 -5.12 -3.58
N GLU A 146 18.85 -4.24 -2.62
CA GLU A 146 18.66 -4.47 -1.19
C GLU A 146 17.20 -4.75 -0.81
N ALA A 147 16.23 -4.05 -1.42
CA ALA A 147 14.80 -4.32 -1.16
C ALA A 147 14.40 -5.71 -1.67
N ASN A 148 14.83 -6.09 -2.86
CA ASN A 148 14.53 -7.39 -3.43
C ASN A 148 15.21 -8.54 -2.66
N MET A 149 16.45 -8.35 -2.23
CA MET A 149 17.15 -9.36 -1.43
C MET A 149 16.55 -9.48 -0.03
N ALA A 150 16.22 -8.37 0.61
CA ALA A 150 15.56 -8.40 1.92
C ALA A 150 14.19 -9.07 1.85
N MET A 151 13.43 -8.85 0.77
CA MET A 151 12.16 -9.53 0.54
C MET A 151 12.33 -11.04 0.32
N ALA A 152 13.40 -11.46 -0.36
CA ALA A 152 13.67 -12.88 -0.64
C ALA A 152 14.14 -13.65 0.59
N GLU A 153 14.94 -13.01 1.46
CA GLU A 153 15.66 -13.64 2.57
C GLU A 153 15.02 -13.40 3.95
N CYS A 154 13.92 -12.61 4.03
CA CYS A 154 13.22 -12.37 5.29
C CYS A 154 12.60 -13.66 5.84
N ASP A 155 12.42 -13.71 7.17
CA ASP A 155 11.68 -14.77 7.86
C ASP A 155 10.22 -14.39 8.11
N VAL A 156 9.93 -13.08 8.30
CA VAL A 156 8.57 -12.54 8.45
C VAL A 156 8.38 -11.34 7.52
N MET A 157 7.38 -11.45 6.65
CA MET A 157 6.94 -10.39 5.74
C MET A 157 5.63 -9.79 6.21
N ILE A 158 5.61 -8.49 6.44
CA ILE A 158 4.45 -7.76 6.97
C ILE A 158 3.90 -6.88 5.86
N ALA A 159 2.93 -7.40 5.08
CA ALA A 159 2.32 -6.71 3.95
C ALA A 159 1.14 -5.86 4.43
N LEU A 160 1.26 -4.53 4.31
CA LEU A 160 0.31 -3.54 4.78
C LEU A 160 -0.33 -2.80 3.60
N GLY A 161 -1.58 -3.13 3.26
CA GLY A 161 -2.28 -2.54 2.12
C GLY A 161 -1.64 -2.85 0.77
N ALA A 162 -0.99 -4.02 0.66
CA ALA A 162 -0.31 -4.52 -0.54
C ALA A 162 -0.85 -5.90 -0.93
N ARG A 163 -0.98 -6.17 -2.23
CA ARG A 163 -1.69 -7.36 -2.76
C ARG A 163 -0.82 -8.34 -3.55
N PHE A 164 0.48 -8.30 -3.45
CA PHE A 164 1.39 -9.22 -4.13
C PHE A 164 1.17 -9.31 -5.66
N ASP A 165 1.32 -8.18 -6.36
CA ASP A 165 1.23 -8.14 -7.81
C ASP A 165 2.40 -8.83 -8.51
N ASP A 166 2.20 -9.22 -9.78
CA ASP A 166 3.18 -9.90 -10.62
C ASP A 166 4.48 -9.08 -10.82
N ARG A 167 4.38 -7.75 -10.82
CA ARG A 167 5.55 -6.84 -10.91
C ARG A 167 6.44 -6.87 -9.68
N VAL A 168 5.93 -7.40 -8.58
CA VAL A 168 6.64 -7.57 -7.31
C VAL A 168 7.11 -9.00 -7.13
N THR A 169 6.21 -9.97 -7.36
CA THR A 169 6.46 -11.37 -7.02
C THR A 169 7.37 -12.09 -8.02
N GLY A 170 7.32 -11.69 -9.29
CA GLY A 170 7.95 -12.47 -10.35
C GLY A 170 7.43 -13.90 -10.38
N ARG A 171 8.32 -14.90 -10.34
CA ARG A 171 7.95 -16.31 -10.29
C ARG A 171 7.38 -16.64 -8.90
N LEU A 172 6.09 -16.91 -8.83
CA LEU A 172 5.38 -17.20 -7.57
C LEU A 172 5.96 -18.37 -6.79
N SER A 173 6.40 -19.42 -7.49
CA SER A 173 7.01 -20.61 -6.86
C SER A 173 8.31 -20.31 -6.10
N ASP A 174 8.95 -19.19 -6.39
CA ASP A 174 10.24 -18.80 -5.82
C ASP A 174 10.16 -17.57 -4.90
N PHE A 175 8.98 -16.95 -4.84
CA PHE A 175 8.77 -15.72 -4.06
C PHE A 175 8.85 -15.97 -2.56
N SER A 176 9.92 -15.48 -1.93
CA SER A 176 10.12 -15.48 -0.46
C SER A 176 9.69 -16.78 0.24
N LYS A 177 10.23 -17.91 -0.20
CA LYS A 177 9.83 -19.26 0.25
C LYS A 177 10.04 -19.50 1.75
N GLY A 178 11.05 -18.84 2.33
CA GLY A 178 11.42 -19.01 3.74
C GLY A 178 10.61 -18.15 4.70
N SER A 179 9.76 -17.25 4.22
CA SER A 179 9.08 -16.31 5.09
C SER A 179 7.66 -16.73 5.48
N LYS A 180 7.29 -16.42 6.73
CA LYS A 180 5.91 -16.29 7.15
C LYS A 180 5.35 -14.96 6.67
N LYS A 181 4.13 -14.97 6.13
CA LYS A 181 3.52 -13.80 5.49
C LYS A 181 2.28 -13.38 6.25
N ILE A 182 2.27 -12.12 6.67
CA ILE A 182 1.14 -11.44 7.26
C ILE A 182 0.61 -10.47 6.21
N GLN A 183 -0.69 -10.53 5.88
CA GLN A 183 -1.31 -9.60 4.95
C GLN A 183 -2.46 -8.84 5.62
N VAL A 184 -2.38 -7.53 5.60
CA VAL A 184 -3.45 -6.62 6.01
C VAL A 184 -4.05 -6.00 4.76
N ASP A 185 -5.34 -6.23 4.52
CA ASP A 185 -6.06 -5.67 3.38
C ASP A 185 -7.53 -5.41 3.75
N ILE A 186 -8.11 -4.35 3.20
CA ILE A 186 -9.54 -4.06 3.38
C ILE A 186 -10.42 -4.91 2.47
N ASP A 187 -9.84 -5.47 1.40
CA ASP A 187 -10.52 -6.30 0.40
C ASP A 187 -10.21 -7.79 0.64
N PRO A 188 -11.15 -8.57 1.18
CA PRO A 188 -10.92 -10.00 1.42
C PRO A 188 -10.60 -10.79 0.15
N SER A 189 -10.99 -10.29 -1.03
CA SER A 189 -10.70 -10.95 -2.31
C SER A 189 -9.23 -10.83 -2.73
N SER A 190 -8.46 -9.96 -2.10
CA SER A 190 -7.01 -9.82 -2.30
C SER A 190 -6.19 -10.86 -1.54
N VAL A 191 -6.76 -11.42 -0.47
CA VAL A 191 -6.08 -12.41 0.39
C VAL A 191 -5.94 -13.74 -0.31
N ASN A 192 -4.75 -14.35 -0.24
CA ASN A 192 -4.42 -15.63 -0.89
C ASN A 192 -4.65 -15.66 -2.41
N LYS A 193 -4.80 -14.50 -3.05
CA LYS A 193 -5.08 -14.43 -4.48
C LYS A 193 -3.89 -14.88 -5.33
N ASN A 194 -2.73 -14.35 -5.06
CA ASN A 194 -1.50 -14.62 -5.83
C ASN A 194 -0.48 -15.40 -4.99
N VAL A 195 -0.33 -15.02 -3.73
CA VAL A 195 0.61 -15.61 -2.77
C VAL A 195 -0.17 -16.09 -1.55
N PRO A 196 -0.02 -17.36 -1.13
CA PRO A 196 -0.57 -17.83 0.14
C PRO A 196 0.06 -17.07 1.31
N VAL A 197 -0.78 -16.69 2.28
CA VAL A 197 -0.33 -16.00 3.49
C VAL A 197 -0.64 -16.82 4.73
N ASP A 198 0.20 -16.73 5.76
CA ASP A 198 0.04 -17.47 7.01
C ASP A 198 -1.01 -16.80 7.91
N ILE A 199 -1.04 -15.47 7.92
CA ILE A 199 -2.02 -14.68 8.69
C ILE A 199 -2.60 -13.60 7.78
N SER A 200 -3.93 -13.53 7.74
CA SER A 200 -4.66 -12.44 7.07
C SER A 200 -5.48 -11.64 8.05
N ILE A 201 -5.43 -10.32 7.93
CA ILE A 201 -6.21 -9.38 8.74
C ILE A 201 -7.03 -8.52 7.79
N ILE A 202 -8.36 -8.72 7.81
CA ILE A 202 -9.28 -7.90 7.04
C ILE A 202 -9.68 -6.70 7.88
N GLY A 203 -9.38 -5.49 7.38
CA GLY A 203 -9.69 -4.24 8.05
C GLY A 203 -9.03 -3.05 7.36
N ASP A 204 -9.37 -1.85 7.83
CA ASP A 204 -8.65 -0.65 7.45
C ASP A 204 -7.21 -0.72 7.99
N VAL A 205 -6.25 -0.45 7.12
CA VAL A 205 -4.85 -0.68 7.46
C VAL A 205 -4.33 0.26 8.55
N GLY A 206 -4.82 1.49 8.63
CA GLY A 206 -4.49 2.43 9.70
C GLY A 206 -4.99 1.92 11.05
N THR A 207 -6.28 1.51 11.12
CA THR A 207 -6.87 0.90 12.32
C THR A 207 -6.11 -0.35 12.76
N VAL A 208 -5.71 -1.20 11.81
CA VAL A 208 -4.92 -2.41 12.11
C VAL A 208 -3.54 -2.05 12.67
N ILE A 209 -2.85 -1.07 12.08
CA ILE A 209 -1.53 -0.62 12.57
C ILE A 209 -1.64 -0.06 13.99
N ASP A 210 -2.65 0.74 14.28
CA ASP A 210 -2.87 1.27 15.64
C ASP A 210 -3.14 0.14 16.65
N ALA A 211 -3.92 -0.88 16.27
CA ALA A 211 -4.12 -2.07 17.10
C ALA A 211 -2.82 -2.87 17.34
N MET A 212 -1.96 -2.96 16.33
CA MET A 212 -0.63 -3.59 16.45
C MET A 212 0.32 -2.77 17.33
N LEU A 213 0.34 -1.45 17.15
CA LEU A 213 1.15 -0.54 17.97
C LEU A 213 0.79 -0.63 19.44
N ALA A 214 -0.51 -0.70 19.77
CA ALA A 214 -0.97 -0.85 21.15
C ALA A 214 -0.50 -2.16 21.83
N LYS A 215 -0.10 -3.16 21.03
CA LYS A 215 0.37 -4.47 21.49
C LYS A 215 1.91 -4.63 21.41
N LEU A 216 2.62 -3.60 20.94
CA LEU A 216 4.09 -3.65 20.96
C LEU A 216 4.59 -3.71 22.40
N PRO A 217 5.51 -4.65 22.71
CA PRO A 217 6.11 -4.69 24.04
C PRO A 217 6.94 -3.42 24.27
N ASN A 218 6.83 -2.87 25.47
CA ASN A 218 7.70 -1.75 25.88
C ASN A 218 9.17 -2.19 25.79
N LYS A 219 9.88 -1.71 24.77
CA LYS A 219 11.31 -2.00 24.62
C LYS A 219 12.12 -1.17 25.62
N SER A 220 12.54 -1.81 26.71
CA SER A 220 13.58 -1.29 27.62
C SER A 220 14.99 -1.75 27.19
N GLY A 221 15.17 -2.36 26.02
CA GLY A 221 16.45 -2.85 25.52
C GLY A 221 16.66 -2.51 24.04
N GLY A 222 17.92 -2.43 23.61
CA GLY A 222 18.33 -2.18 22.21
C GLY A 222 17.82 -3.22 21.21
N LYS A 223 18.23 -3.10 19.94
CA LYS A 223 17.94 -4.10 18.91
C LYS A 223 18.45 -5.47 19.34
N SER A 224 17.71 -6.54 18.99
CA SER A 224 18.20 -7.91 19.20
C SER A 224 19.45 -8.16 18.34
N ALA A 225 20.34 -9.05 18.79
CA ALA A 225 21.53 -9.43 18.01
C ALA A 225 21.16 -9.93 16.59
N ALA A 226 20.07 -10.68 16.46
CA ALA A 226 19.56 -11.15 15.18
C ALA A 226 19.16 -9.99 14.26
N LEU A 227 18.48 -8.95 14.78
CA LEU A 227 18.12 -7.77 14.02
C LEU A 227 19.36 -6.94 13.61
N GLU A 228 20.40 -6.89 14.46
CA GLU A 228 21.67 -6.26 14.10
C GLU A 228 22.38 -7.01 12.97
N ASP A 229 22.40 -8.33 13.02
CA ASP A 229 22.95 -9.18 11.96
C ASP A 229 22.16 -9.01 10.65
N TRP A 230 20.84 -8.92 10.73
CA TRP A 230 19.98 -8.64 9.59
C TRP A 230 20.31 -7.29 8.95
N TRP A 231 20.43 -6.25 9.72
CA TRP A 231 20.84 -4.93 9.23
C TRP A 231 22.25 -4.96 8.61
N ARG A 232 23.18 -5.69 9.19
CA ARG A 232 24.53 -5.84 8.61
C ARG A 232 24.47 -6.48 7.23
N GLN A 233 23.60 -7.47 7.06
CA GLN A 233 23.39 -8.11 5.75
C GLN A 233 22.75 -7.14 4.75
N ILE A 234 21.74 -6.39 5.17
CA ILE A 234 21.08 -5.37 4.33
C ILE A 234 22.09 -4.30 3.88
N GLU A 235 22.91 -3.80 4.80
CA GLU A 235 23.94 -2.80 4.47
C GLU A 235 24.99 -3.33 3.48
N ALA A 236 25.34 -4.62 3.57
CA ALA A 236 26.22 -5.24 2.58
C ALA A 236 25.58 -5.27 1.17
N TRP A 237 24.25 -5.48 1.08
CA TRP A 237 23.52 -5.37 -0.20
C TRP A 237 23.43 -3.93 -0.69
N ARG A 238 23.12 -3.00 0.20
CA ARG A 238 23.05 -1.55 -0.10
C ARG A 238 24.38 -1.00 -0.61
N GLY A 239 25.50 -1.54 -0.10
CA GLY A 239 26.84 -1.20 -0.55
C GLY A 239 27.14 -1.48 -2.03
N ARG A 240 26.28 -2.27 -2.73
CA ARG A 240 26.37 -2.45 -4.19
C ARG A 240 26.00 -1.19 -4.97
N ASP A 241 25.26 -0.26 -4.35
CA ASP A 241 24.83 0.99 -4.97
C ASP A 241 24.19 0.76 -6.36
N CYS A 242 23.13 -0.06 -6.35
CA CYS A 242 22.50 -0.59 -7.57
C CYS A 242 21.91 0.48 -8.49
N LEU A 243 21.63 1.68 -7.99
CA LEU A 243 21.11 2.81 -8.75
C LEU A 243 22.21 3.76 -9.22
N ARG A 244 23.50 3.45 -8.97
CA ARG A 244 24.62 4.26 -9.37
C ARG A 244 24.67 4.46 -10.89
N PHE A 245 24.82 5.70 -11.30
CA PHE A 245 25.07 6.05 -12.69
C PHE A 245 26.23 7.05 -12.81
N LYS A 246 26.79 7.17 -14.02
CA LYS A 246 27.85 8.16 -14.31
C LYS A 246 27.30 9.21 -15.26
N GLN A 247 27.30 10.46 -14.86
CA GLN A 247 27.02 11.60 -15.74
C GLN A 247 28.31 12.01 -16.45
N HIS A 248 28.33 12.06 -17.77
CA HIS A 248 29.46 12.41 -18.58
C HIS A 248 29.12 13.37 -19.71
N GLY A 249 30.00 14.34 -19.96
CA GLY A 249 29.93 15.26 -21.09
C GLY A 249 28.62 16.04 -21.15
N ASP A 250 28.16 16.33 -22.36
CA ASP A 250 27.03 17.18 -22.66
C ASP A 250 25.67 16.43 -22.67
N ILE A 251 25.69 15.10 -22.44
CA ILE A 251 24.47 14.27 -22.42
C ILE A 251 23.89 14.27 -21.02
N ILE A 252 22.69 14.82 -20.88
CA ILE A 252 21.93 14.76 -19.64
C ILE A 252 21.26 13.39 -19.51
N LYS A 253 21.68 12.59 -18.54
CA LYS A 253 21.02 11.32 -18.24
C LYS A 253 19.71 11.53 -17.51
N PRO A 254 18.67 10.70 -17.76
CA PRO A 254 17.38 10.81 -17.06
C PRO A 254 17.51 10.77 -15.54
N GLN A 255 18.37 9.91 -15.03
CA GLN A 255 18.65 9.79 -13.60
C GLN A 255 19.18 11.11 -13.01
N TYR A 256 20.12 11.75 -13.69
CA TYR A 256 20.65 13.04 -13.28
C TYR A 256 19.59 14.14 -13.31
N ALA A 257 18.79 14.18 -14.37
CA ALA A 257 17.68 15.16 -14.49
C ALA A 257 16.70 15.03 -13.32
N LEU A 258 16.33 13.80 -12.94
CA LEU A 258 15.41 13.55 -11.81
C LEU A 258 16.03 13.89 -10.46
N GLN A 259 17.30 13.57 -10.24
CA GLN A 259 18.01 13.99 -9.02
C GLN A 259 18.05 15.51 -8.89
N ARG A 260 18.36 16.22 -10.00
CA ARG A 260 18.35 17.70 -10.00
C ARG A 260 16.94 18.26 -9.80
N LEU A 261 15.93 17.64 -10.40
CA LEU A 261 14.53 18.02 -10.18
C LEU A 261 14.16 17.88 -8.70
N TYR A 262 14.48 16.75 -8.09
CA TYR A 262 14.26 16.54 -6.66
C TYR A 262 14.96 17.60 -5.80
N GLU A 263 16.26 17.85 -6.03
CA GLU A 263 17.01 18.87 -5.27
C GLU A 263 16.41 20.27 -5.37
N LEU A 264 15.84 20.63 -6.53
CA LEU A 264 15.22 21.94 -6.76
C LEU A 264 13.81 22.06 -6.19
N THR A 265 13.17 20.95 -5.89
CA THR A 265 11.76 20.92 -5.49
C THR A 265 11.50 20.37 -4.08
N LYS A 266 12.47 19.72 -3.44
CA LYS A 266 12.32 19.04 -2.14
C LYS A 266 11.78 19.89 -0.99
N GLU A 267 11.94 21.23 -1.07
CA GLU A 267 11.43 22.19 -0.09
C GLU A 267 10.11 22.86 -0.55
N ARG A 268 9.49 22.33 -1.61
CA ARG A 268 8.24 22.87 -2.17
C ARG A 268 7.14 21.82 -2.05
N ASP A 269 5.91 22.29 -1.92
CA ASP A 269 4.71 21.45 -2.07
C ASP A 269 4.48 21.17 -3.56
N VAL A 270 4.89 19.99 -4.02
CA VAL A 270 4.83 19.59 -5.43
C VAL A 270 4.24 18.19 -5.60
N TYR A 271 3.47 18.03 -6.66
CA TYR A 271 2.93 16.75 -7.08
C TYR A 271 3.62 16.31 -8.35
N PHE A 272 4.18 15.09 -8.34
CA PHE A 272 4.78 14.48 -9.52
C PHE A 272 3.79 13.53 -10.18
N THR A 273 3.42 13.82 -11.40
CA THR A 273 2.60 12.94 -12.23
C THR A 273 3.44 12.38 -13.37
N THR A 274 3.26 11.11 -13.67
CA THR A 274 3.95 10.41 -14.75
C THR A 274 2.95 9.62 -15.58
N GLU A 275 3.27 9.43 -16.83
CA GLU A 275 2.66 8.42 -17.69
C GLU A 275 3.44 7.10 -17.50
N VAL A 276 2.95 5.98 -18.03
CA VAL A 276 3.61 4.67 -17.91
C VAL A 276 4.79 4.55 -18.87
N GLY A 277 5.99 4.28 -18.34
CA GLY A 277 7.20 4.12 -19.14
C GLY A 277 8.48 4.15 -18.30
N GLN A 278 9.63 4.20 -18.95
CA GLN A 278 10.93 4.25 -18.27
C GLN A 278 11.05 5.45 -17.32
N HIS A 279 10.49 6.60 -17.70
CA HIS A 279 10.50 7.82 -16.87
C HIS A 279 9.75 7.62 -15.54
N GLN A 280 8.66 6.86 -15.51
CA GLN A 280 7.98 6.50 -14.26
C GLN A 280 8.88 5.68 -13.34
N MET A 281 9.61 4.71 -13.90
CA MET A 281 10.51 3.86 -13.13
C MET A 281 11.68 4.65 -12.56
N TRP A 282 12.28 5.53 -13.35
CA TRP A 282 13.31 6.43 -12.86
C TRP A 282 12.78 7.42 -11.82
N ALA A 283 11.56 7.95 -12.00
CA ALA A 283 10.93 8.79 -10.99
C ALA A 283 10.78 8.05 -9.66
N ALA A 284 10.30 6.81 -9.67
CA ALA A 284 10.18 5.96 -8.49
C ALA A 284 11.51 5.63 -7.80
N GLN A 285 12.62 5.62 -8.55
CA GLN A 285 13.96 5.30 -8.05
C GLN A 285 14.72 6.55 -7.54
N PHE A 286 14.54 7.70 -8.18
CA PHE A 286 15.39 8.88 -7.96
C PHE A 286 14.68 10.09 -7.32
N LEU A 287 13.34 10.12 -7.32
CA LEU A 287 12.60 11.07 -6.48
C LEU A 287 12.40 10.44 -5.08
N LYS A 288 12.49 11.28 -4.05
CA LYS A 288 12.22 10.86 -2.66
C LYS A 288 10.91 11.49 -2.22
N PHE A 289 10.02 10.68 -1.75
CA PHE A 289 8.69 11.08 -1.30
C PHE A 289 8.59 11.00 0.21
#